data_d1a52096eee7c12b6065373e6dfa306a
#
_entry.id   d1a52096eee7c12b6065373e6dfa306a
#
_cell.length_a   1.000
_cell.length_b   1.000
_cell.length_c   1.000
_cell.angle_alpha   90.00
_cell.angle_beta   90.00
_cell.angle_gamma   90.00
#
_symmetry.space_group_name_H-M   'P 1'
#
loop_
_entity.id
_entity.type
_entity.pdbx_description
1 polymer ?
#
loop_
_entity_poly.entity_id
_entity_poly.type
_entity_poly.pdbx_seq_one_letter_code
_entity_poly.pdbx_strand_id
1 'polypeptide(L)'
;MNPIRWKLHWQILLSLTLAALFGALILPSVGGGFSANFVSFCQFIGKLFMNALKMVIVPLIVASIIAGVMHLGAEKGVGRMGFKTFLYYAFSGAAAVIVGLLMVNLIQPGDIAAETAAAMLGTAAETSVEQGLMAKVEGKSSSDLFEIFLRMFPSNIVDAATDNGQLLGVITFSILFGAFIGKLPEAQRETQQKFWTSAQEVMLKLTEFIIRFAPIGVFGLVVPVIFETNLGDLFGTLAWFFITV
;
A
#
# COMPACT_ATOMS: atom_id res chain seq x y z
N MET A 1 16.93 -3.91 29.35
CA MET A 1 15.67 -3.40 28.77
C MET A 1 15.27 -4.33 27.66
N ASN A 2 14.08 -4.91 27.70
CA ASN A 2 13.64 -5.94 26.74
C ASN A 2 13.04 -5.24 25.50
N PRO A 3 13.67 -5.23 24.31
CA PRO A 3 13.20 -4.49 23.14
C PRO A 3 11.83 -4.97 22.63
N ILE A 4 11.44 -6.21 22.97
CA ILE A 4 10.14 -6.82 22.63
C ILE A 4 8.96 -6.08 23.31
N ARG A 5 9.18 -5.33 24.39
CA ARG A 5 8.15 -4.54 25.09
C ARG A 5 8.02 -3.09 24.61
N TRP A 6 8.83 -2.68 23.65
CA TRP A 6 8.75 -1.34 23.10
C TRP A 6 7.52 -1.20 22.19
N LYS A 7 7.03 0.03 22.04
CA LYS A 7 5.98 0.31 21.07
C LYS A 7 6.49 0.00 19.66
N LEU A 8 5.63 -0.53 18.80
CA LEU A 8 5.98 -1.03 17.48
C LEU A 8 6.84 -0.04 16.64
N HIS A 9 6.50 1.24 16.69
CA HIS A 9 7.26 2.27 15.96
C HIS A 9 8.74 2.35 16.37
N TRP A 10 9.06 2.17 17.68
CA TRP A 10 10.45 2.13 18.14
C TRP A 10 11.20 0.88 17.67
N GLN A 11 10.48 -0.24 17.59
CA GLN A 11 11.05 -1.49 17.05
C GLN A 11 11.36 -1.34 15.56
N ILE A 12 10.48 -0.69 14.79
CA ILE A 12 10.69 -0.42 13.36
C ILE A 12 11.86 0.54 13.17
N LEU A 13 11.96 1.62 13.95
CA LEU A 13 13.09 2.55 13.88
C LEU A 13 14.41 1.86 14.21
N LEU A 14 14.44 1.02 15.25
CA LEU A 14 15.62 0.24 15.59
C LEU A 14 15.99 -0.72 14.45
N SER A 15 15.03 -1.39 13.87
CA SER A 15 15.22 -2.29 12.73
C SER A 15 15.80 -1.55 11.52
N LEU A 16 15.30 -0.38 11.23
CA LEU A 16 15.74 0.47 10.13
C LEU A 16 17.17 0.96 10.33
N THR A 17 17.52 1.41 11.54
CA THR A 17 18.90 1.79 11.88
C THR A 17 19.86 0.60 11.83
N LEU A 18 19.45 -0.56 12.33
CA LEU A 18 20.26 -1.77 12.23
C LEU A 18 20.44 -2.22 10.77
N ALA A 19 19.39 -2.15 9.95
CA ALA A 19 19.49 -2.46 8.54
C ALA A 19 20.47 -1.54 7.81
N ALA A 20 20.44 -0.24 8.14
CA ALA A 20 21.39 0.75 7.59
C ALA A 20 22.83 0.44 7.99
N LEU A 21 23.07 0.16 9.26
CA LEU A 21 24.42 -0.18 9.75
C LEU A 21 24.93 -1.49 9.14
N PHE A 22 24.08 -2.52 9.11
CA PHE A 22 24.44 -3.82 8.52
C PHE A 22 24.71 -3.72 7.03
N GLY A 23 23.82 -3.11 6.28
CA GLY A 23 23.91 -2.98 4.83
C GLY A 23 25.14 -2.17 4.39
N ALA A 24 25.42 -1.07 5.11
CA ALA A 24 26.47 -0.14 4.72
C ALA A 24 27.88 -0.48 5.23
N LEU A 25 27.99 -0.99 6.46
CA LEU A 25 29.29 -1.13 7.13
C LEU A 25 29.73 -2.59 7.23
N ILE A 26 28.82 -3.51 7.55
CA ILE A 26 29.19 -4.90 7.86
C ILE A 26 29.27 -5.74 6.58
N LEU A 27 28.27 -5.69 5.73
CA LEU A 27 28.22 -6.52 4.52
C LEU A 27 29.37 -6.23 3.53
N PRO A 28 29.73 -4.97 3.23
CA PRO A 28 30.89 -4.69 2.38
C PRO A 28 32.22 -5.15 2.98
N SER A 29 32.34 -5.12 4.33
CA SER A 29 33.58 -5.50 5.03
C SER A 29 33.81 -7.00 5.09
N VAL A 30 32.74 -7.80 5.09
CA VAL A 30 32.85 -9.26 5.22
C VAL A 30 33.18 -9.94 3.86
N GLY A 31 32.78 -9.32 2.73
CA GLY A 31 33.11 -9.77 1.36
C GLY A 31 32.72 -11.22 1.01
N GLY A 32 32.66 -11.54 -0.28
CA GLY A 32 32.51 -12.91 -0.76
C GLY A 32 31.10 -13.52 -0.63
N GLY A 33 31.02 -14.85 -0.70
CA GLY A 33 29.74 -15.59 -0.78
C GLY A 33 28.81 -15.44 0.44
N PHE A 34 29.32 -15.02 1.60
CA PHE A 34 28.49 -14.82 2.79
C PHE A 34 27.58 -13.60 2.63
N SER A 35 28.10 -12.47 2.13
CA SER A 35 27.30 -11.25 1.92
C SER A 35 26.16 -11.50 0.93
N ALA A 36 26.42 -12.19 -0.19
CA ALA A 36 25.41 -12.52 -1.18
C ALA A 36 24.30 -13.42 -0.63
N ASN A 37 24.67 -14.48 0.11
CA ASN A 37 23.72 -15.39 0.72
C ASN A 37 22.87 -14.70 1.80
N PHE A 38 23.49 -13.83 2.59
CA PHE A 38 22.77 -13.06 3.62
C PHE A 38 21.80 -12.08 3.01
N VAL A 39 22.18 -11.35 1.97
CA VAL A 39 21.29 -10.44 1.22
C VAL A 39 20.12 -11.21 0.62
N SER A 40 20.36 -12.35 -0.01
CA SER A 40 19.31 -13.21 -0.55
C SER A 40 18.32 -13.70 0.53
N PHE A 41 18.83 -14.04 1.72
CA PHE A 41 17.99 -14.40 2.87
C PHE A 41 17.15 -13.20 3.35
N CYS A 42 17.73 -12.01 3.42
CA CYS A 42 17.01 -10.79 3.76
C CYS A 42 15.92 -10.49 2.72
N GLN A 43 16.21 -10.61 1.42
CA GLN A 43 15.21 -10.45 0.35
C GLN A 43 14.07 -11.46 0.49
N PHE A 44 14.36 -12.71 0.82
CA PHE A 44 13.33 -13.73 1.06
C PHE A 44 12.39 -13.33 2.20
N ILE A 45 12.93 -12.90 3.35
CA ILE A 45 12.12 -12.43 4.50
C ILE A 45 11.30 -11.20 4.13
N GLY A 46 11.91 -10.24 3.45
CA GLY A 46 11.23 -9.03 2.98
C GLY A 46 10.07 -9.35 2.02
N LYS A 47 10.31 -10.21 1.02
CA LYS A 47 9.28 -10.69 0.08
C LYS A 47 8.16 -11.45 0.80
N LEU A 48 8.50 -12.30 1.77
CA LEU A 48 7.51 -13.04 2.58
C LEU A 48 6.61 -12.09 3.37
N PHE A 49 7.19 -11.07 4.01
CA PHE A 49 6.44 -10.05 4.74
C PHE A 49 5.52 -9.24 3.82
N MET A 50 6.01 -8.79 2.67
CA MET A 50 5.21 -8.06 1.67
C MET A 50 4.06 -8.92 1.14
N ASN A 51 4.30 -10.20 0.87
CA ASN A 51 3.26 -11.11 0.42
C ASN A 51 2.20 -11.34 1.50
N ALA A 52 2.62 -11.45 2.77
CA ALA A 52 1.68 -11.57 3.89
C ALA A 52 0.80 -10.31 4.02
N LEU A 53 1.35 -9.11 3.83
CA LEU A 53 0.56 -7.88 3.80
C LEU A 53 -0.42 -7.85 2.61
N LYS A 54 0.07 -8.16 1.40
CA LYS A 54 -0.75 -8.19 0.18
C LYS A 54 -1.91 -9.20 0.28
N MET A 55 -1.69 -10.34 0.91
CA MET A 55 -2.71 -11.38 1.10
C MET A 55 -3.95 -10.89 1.86
N VAL A 56 -3.77 -9.95 2.80
CA VAL A 56 -4.87 -9.48 3.65
C VAL A 56 -5.62 -8.30 3.04
N ILE A 57 -5.03 -7.60 2.05
CA ILE A 57 -5.60 -6.37 1.48
C ILE A 57 -7.02 -6.60 0.96
N VAL A 58 -7.20 -7.55 0.05
CA VAL A 58 -8.50 -7.77 -0.61
C VAL A 58 -9.58 -8.22 0.38
N PRO A 59 -9.38 -9.26 1.22
CA PRO A 59 -10.39 -9.66 2.20
C PRO A 59 -10.72 -8.56 3.19
N LEU A 60 -9.75 -7.77 3.64
CA LEU A 60 -9.97 -6.65 4.55
C LEU A 60 -10.80 -5.54 3.91
N ILE A 61 -10.48 -5.16 2.67
CA ILE A 61 -11.23 -4.14 1.91
C ILE A 61 -12.68 -4.59 1.74
N VAL A 62 -12.90 -5.81 1.27
CA VAL A 62 -14.25 -6.35 1.04
C VAL A 62 -15.06 -6.35 2.33
N ALA A 63 -14.53 -6.94 3.40
CA ALA A 63 -15.23 -7.03 4.67
C ALA A 63 -15.52 -5.65 5.28
N SER A 64 -14.55 -4.73 5.23
CA SER A 64 -14.68 -3.39 5.81
C SER A 64 -15.68 -2.52 5.04
N ILE A 65 -15.68 -2.57 3.72
CA ILE A 65 -16.60 -1.77 2.90
C ILE A 65 -18.01 -2.31 3.04
N ILE A 66 -18.21 -3.62 2.96
CA ILE A 66 -19.54 -4.23 3.11
C ILE A 66 -20.11 -3.90 4.50
N ALA A 67 -19.34 -4.12 5.57
CA ALA A 67 -19.74 -3.79 6.94
C ALA A 67 -20.08 -2.29 7.08
N GLY A 68 -19.25 -1.40 6.54
CA GLY A 68 -19.45 0.04 6.60
C GLY A 68 -20.71 0.51 5.85
N VAL A 69 -20.92 0.01 4.63
CA VAL A 69 -22.08 0.41 3.81
C VAL A 69 -23.39 -0.10 4.38
N MET A 70 -23.43 -1.30 4.96
CA MET A 70 -24.62 -1.82 5.62
C MET A 70 -25.08 -0.94 6.78
N HIS A 71 -24.17 -0.39 7.56
CA HIS A 71 -24.50 0.53 8.66
C HIS A 71 -25.11 1.85 8.15
N LEU A 72 -24.62 2.35 7.02
CA LEU A 72 -25.15 3.57 6.40
C LEU A 72 -26.55 3.40 5.81
N GLY A 73 -26.88 2.21 5.27
CA GLY A 73 -28.16 1.93 4.62
C GLY A 73 -29.38 1.93 5.56
N ALA A 74 -29.16 1.85 6.87
CA ALA A 74 -30.22 1.82 7.89
C ALA A 74 -30.71 3.21 8.33
N GLU A 75 -30.01 4.31 8.05
CA GLU A 75 -30.36 5.64 8.51
C GLU A 75 -31.07 6.49 7.45
N LYS A 76 -32.21 7.11 7.81
CA LYS A 76 -32.95 8.06 6.98
C LYS A 76 -32.14 9.37 6.87
N GLY A 77 -31.76 9.75 5.66
CA GLY A 77 -31.05 11.03 5.42
C GLY A 77 -29.60 10.89 4.94
N VAL A 78 -29.10 9.68 4.81
CA VAL A 78 -27.71 9.37 4.37
C VAL A 78 -27.37 9.97 3.01
N GLY A 79 -28.32 10.09 2.08
CA GLY A 79 -28.06 10.64 0.76
C GLY A 79 -27.57 12.11 0.79
N ARG A 80 -28.17 12.96 1.60
CA ARG A 80 -27.76 14.38 1.72
C ARG A 80 -26.43 14.52 2.46
N MET A 81 -26.21 13.72 3.50
CA MET A 81 -24.95 13.70 4.25
C MET A 81 -23.83 13.12 3.38
N GLY A 82 -24.10 12.01 2.68
CA GLY A 82 -23.16 11.37 1.75
C GLY A 82 -22.73 12.31 0.63
N PHE A 83 -23.66 13.08 0.03
CA PHE A 83 -23.32 14.06 -1.00
C PHE A 83 -22.42 15.19 -0.48
N LYS A 84 -22.70 15.71 0.72
CA LYS A 84 -21.84 16.73 1.35
C LYS A 84 -20.44 16.19 1.64
N THR A 85 -20.35 14.97 2.15
CA THR A 85 -19.09 14.30 2.43
C THR A 85 -18.30 14.05 1.14
N PHE A 86 -18.97 13.57 0.10
CA PHE A 86 -18.36 13.40 -1.22
C PHE A 86 -17.80 14.71 -1.77
N LEU A 87 -18.58 15.80 -1.71
CA LEU A 87 -18.14 17.10 -2.20
C LEU A 87 -16.93 17.62 -1.40
N TYR A 88 -16.94 17.44 -0.08
CA TYR A 88 -15.82 17.80 0.78
C TYR A 88 -14.54 17.03 0.42
N TYR A 89 -14.63 15.71 0.24
CA TYR A 89 -13.47 14.88 -0.15
C TYR A 89 -13.00 15.20 -1.56
N ALA A 90 -13.90 15.43 -2.50
CA ALA A 90 -13.54 15.81 -3.86
C ALA A 90 -12.78 17.16 -3.88
N PHE A 91 -13.26 18.15 -3.13
CA PHE A 91 -12.60 19.45 -3.04
C PHE A 91 -11.25 19.37 -2.32
N SER A 92 -11.19 18.71 -1.16
CA SER A 92 -9.93 18.58 -0.40
C SER A 92 -8.91 17.74 -1.17
N GLY A 93 -9.36 16.68 -1.85
CA GLY A 93 -8.50 15.87 -2.70
C GLY A 93 -7.95 16.64 -3.90
N ALA A 94 -8.79 17.41 -4.58
CA ALA A 94 -8.35 18.29 -5.66
C ALA A 94 -7.32 19.32 -5.18
N ALA A 95 -7.56 19.94 -4.03
CA ALA A 95 -6.62 20.89 -3.43
C ALA A 95 -5.28 20.23 -3.09
N ALA A 96 -5.30 19.03 -2.50
CA ALA A 96 -4.09 18.27 -2.19
C ALA A 96 -3.29 17.92 -3.45
N VAL A 97 -3.97 17.47 -4.52
CA VAL A 97 -3.32 17.18 -5.81
C VAL A 97 -2.67 18.43 -6.41
N ILE A 98 -3.36 19.57 -6.38
CA ILE A 98 -2.80 20.84 -6.88
C ILE A 98 -1.56 21.24 -6.09
N VAL A 99 -1.61 21.17 -4.75
CA VAL A 99 -0.45 21.46 -3.89
C VAL A 99 0.68 20.49 -4.16
N GLY A 100 0.41 19.18 -4.27
CA GLY A 100 1.42 18.17 -4.60
C GLY A 100 2.08 18.42 -5.95
N LEU A 101 1.31 18.72 -6.99
CA LEU A 101 1.84 19.07 -8.32
C LEU A 101 2.71 20.33 -8.29
N LEU A 102 2.29 21.36 -7.56
CA LEU A 102 3.08 22.58 -7.41
C LEU A 102 4.40 22.28 -6.71
N MET A 103 4.39 21.49 -5.62
CA MET A 103 5.60 21.12 -4.89
C MET A 103 6.54 20.26 -5.72
N VAL A 104 6.04 19.25 -6.43
CA VAL A 104 6.86 18.40 -7.30
C VAL A 104 7.50 19.21 -8.44
N ASN A 105 6.76 20.12 -9.06
CA ASN A 105 7.31 20.99 -10.12
C ASN A 105 8.31 22.03 -9.60
N LEU A 106 8.16 22.47 -8.34
CA LEU A 106 9.06 23.47 -7.75
C LEU A 106 10.37 22.83 -7.24
N ILE A 107 10.28 21.66 -6.62
CA ILE A 107 11.40 20.99 -5.94
C ILE A 107 12.12 20.02 -6.87
N GLN A 108 11.42 19.45 -7.86
CA GLN A 108 11.92 18.45 -8.83
C GLN A 108 12.73 17.31 -8.16
N PRO A 109 12.16 16.59 -7.19
CA PRO A 109 12.89 15.59 -6.41
C PRO A 109 13.33 14.37 -7.22
N GLY A 110 12.83 14.22 -8.44
CA GLY A 110 13.18 13.14 -9.40
C GLY A 110 14.33 13.48 -10.35
N ASP A 111 14.93 14.67 -10.26
CA ASP A 111 16.09 15.04 -11.07
C ASP A 111 17.38 14.46 -10.45
N ILE A 112 17.51 13.13 -10.57
CA ILE A 112 18.67 12.34 -10.12
C ILE A 112 19.51 11.92 -11.31
N ALA A 113 20.83 11.83 -11.12
CA ALA A 113 21.74 11.35 -12.16
C ALA A 113 21.30 9.99 -12.71
N ALA A 114 21.37 9.82 -14.03
CA ALA A 114 20.89 8.61 -14.73
C ALA A 114 21.51 7.30 -14.17
N GLU A 115 22.74 7.34 -13.68
CA GLU A 115 23.40 6.19 -13.05
C GLU A 115 22.74 5.81 -11.70
N THR A 116 22.37 6.80 -10.87
CA THR A 116 21.69 6.57 -9.60
C THR A 116 20.27 6.05 -9.82
N ALA A 117 19.58 6.58 -10.84
CA ALA A 117 18.27 6.09 -11.25
C ALA A 117 18.32 4.63 -11.73
N ALA A 118 19.31 4.26 -12.53
CA ALA A 118 19.51 2.89 -13.01
C ALA A 118 19.85 1.92 -11.87
N ALA A 119 20.66 2.35 -10.89
CA ALA A 119 20.97 1.54 -9.72
C ALA A 119 19.74 1.31 -8.83
N MET A 120 18.90 2.33 -8.63
CA MET A 120 17.65 2.23 -7.88
C MET A 120 16.59 1.37 -8.61
N LEU A 121 16.52 1.47 -9.94
CA LEU A 121 15.60 0.66 -10.75
C LEU A 121 16.03 -0.81 -10.81
N GLY A 122 17.33 -1.12 -10.76
CA GLY A 122 17.85 -2.48 -10.71
C GLY A 122 17.35 -3.27 -9.51
N THR A 123 17.16 -2.60 -8.36
CA THR A 123 16.60 -3.20 -7.13
C THR A 123 15.08 -3.23 -7.10
N ALA A 124 14.43 -2.27 -7.78
CA ALA A 124 12.97 -2.14 -7.85
C ALA A 124 12.34 -2.92 -9.02
N ALA A 125 13.13 -3.30 -10.04
CA ALA A 125 12.65 -3.96 -11.26
C ALA A 125 12.01 -5.35 -11.01
N GLU A 126 12.26 -5.97 -9.88
CA GLU A 126 11.51 -7.18 -9.47
C GLU A 126 10.12 -6.88 -8.88
N THR A 127 9.82 -5.62 -8.57
CA THR A 127 8.49 -5.21 -8.16
C THR A 127 7.75 -4.72 -9.41
N SER A 128 7.10 -5.64 -10.10
CA SER A 128 6.31 -5.47 -11.34
C SER A 128 5.21 -4.38 -11.33
N VAL A 129 5.20 -3.51 -10.32
CA VAL A 129 4.25 -2.41 -10.17
C VAL A 129 4.69 -1.16 -10.95
N GLU A 130 6.00 -0.88 -11.08
CA GLU A 130 6.47 0.36 -11.71
C GLU A 130 6.48 0.30 -13.25
N GLN A 131 6.81 -0.84 -13.85
CA GLN A 131 6.73 -0.98 -15.31
C GLN A 131 5.28 -0.85 -15.82
N GLY A 132 4.30 -1.28 -15.02
CA GLY A 132 2.88 -1.07 -15.31
C GLY A 132 2.42 0.38 -15.14
N LEU A 133 3.07 1.18 -14.29
CA LEU A 133 2.71 2.59 -14.07
C LEU A 133 3.33 3.52 -15.12
N MET A 134 4.60 3.34 -15.49
CA MET A 134 5.25 4.17 -16.52
C MET A 134 4.65 3.96 -17.91
N ALA A 135 4.38 2.72 -18.31
CA ALA A 135 3.68 2.43 -19.57
C ALA A 135 2.23 2.96 -19.60
N LYS A 136 1.63 3.22 -18.43
CA LYS A 136 0.28 3.79 -18.32
C LYS A 136 0.23 5.31 -18.30
N VAL A 137 1.36 6.00 -18.15
CA VAL A 137 1.41 7.48 -18.07
C VAL A 137 1.72 8.13 -19.42
N GLU A 138 2.45 7.46 -20.32
CA GLU A 138 2.71 7.96 -21.66
C GLU A 138 1.45 7.88 -22.56
N GLY A 139 0.85 9.01 -22.86
CA GLY A 139 -0.19 9.13 -23.88
C GLY A 139 -1.62 9.22 -23.41
N LYS A 140 -1.91 9.62 -22.16
CA LYS A 140 -3.29 9.71 -21.65
C LYS A 140 -4.10 10.83 -22.26
N SER A 141 -5.15 10.44 -22.97
CA SER A 141 -6.18 11.27 -23.61
C SER A 141 -7.49 11.21 -22.77
N SER A 142 -8.48 12.02 -23.14
CA SER A 142 -9.82 12.00 -22.53
C SER A 142 -10.53 10.62 -22.56
N SER A 143 -10.05 9.67 -23.36
CA SER A 143 -10.48 8.26 -23.33
C SER A 143 -10.18 7.55 -22.01
N ASP A 144 -9.21 8.02 -21.23
CA ASP A 144 -8.80 7.37 -19.98
C ASP A 144 -9.84 7.51 -18.85
N LEU A 145 -10.67 8.57 -18.91
CA LEU A 145 -11.80 8.69 -17.99
C LEU A 145 -12.80 7.54 -18.17
N PHE A 146 -13.07 7.14 -19.42
CA PHE A 146 -13.93 5.98 -19.70
C PHE A 146 -13.29 4.68 -19.22
N GLU A 147 -11.97 4.55 -19.32
CA GLU A 147 -11.25 3.38 -18.83
C GLU A 147 -11.36 3.23 -17.31
N ILE A 148 -11.36 4.32 -16.55
CA ILE A 148 -11.60 4.29 -15.09
C ILE A 148 -12.98 3.73 -14.79
N PHE A 149 -14.02 4.16 -15.53
CA PHE A 149 -15.38 3.61 -15.38
C PHE A 149 -15.46 2.13 -15.75
N LEU A 150 -14.74 1.69 -16.79
CA LEU A 150 -14.67 0.28 -17.15
C LEU A 150 -13.98 -0.56 -16.07
N ARG A 151 -12.95 -0.04 -15.42
CA ARG A 151 -12.28 -0.70 -14.29
C ARG A 151 -13.15 -0.79 -13.04
N MET A 152 -14.16 0.07 -12.89
CA MET A 152 -15.14 -0.06 -11.80
C MET A 152 -16.04 -1.30 -11.97
N PHE A 153 -16.24 -1.77 -13.21
CA PHE A 153 -17.08 -2.92 -13.52
C PHE A 153 -16.27 -3.99 -14.27
N PRO A 154 -15.41 -4.73 -13.56
CA PRO A 154 -14.60 -5.77 -14.17
C PRO A 154 -15.47 -6.91 -14.68
N SER A 155 -15.05 -7.59 -15.74
CA SER A 155 -15.74 -8.75 -16.30
C SER A 155 -15.82 -9.93 -15.32
N ASN A 156 -14.85 -10.03 -14.42
CA ASN A 156 -14.80 -11.05 -13.37
C ASN A 156 -14.24 -10.44 -12.08
N ILE A 157 -15.05 -10.48 -11.02
CA ILE A 157 -14.65 -9.92 -9.72
C ILE A 157 -13.56 -10.74 -9.03
N VAL A 158 -13.50 -12.04 -9.28
CA VAL A 158 -12.45 -12.89 -8.69
C VAL A 158 -11.10 -12.58 -9.33
N ASP A 159 -11.09 -12.38 -10.64
CA ASP A 159 -9.89 -11.99 -11.37
C ASP A 159 -9.39 -10.60 -10.93
N ALA A 160 -10.31 -9.63 -10.83
CA ALA A 160 -9.99 -8.30 -10.28
C ALA A 160 -9.44 -8.33 -8.85
N ALA A 161 -9.83 -9.32 -8.04
CA ALA A 161 -9.32 -9.51 -6.69
C ALA A 161 -7.91 -10.11 -6.66
N THR A 162 -7.45 -10.78 -7.72
CA THR A 162 -6.08 -11.33 -7.81
C THR A 162 -5.05 -10.26 -8.18
N ASP A 163 -5.48 -9.18 -8.85
CA ASP A 163 -4.62 -8.07 -9.23
C ASP A 163 -4.81 -6.86 -8.29
N ASN A 164 -3.81 -6.60 -7.45
CA ASN A 164 -3.82 -5.44 -6.56
C ASN A 164 -3.93 -4.08 -7.31
N GLY A 165 -3.71 -4.05 -8.62
CA GLY A 165 -3.91 -2.88 -9.47
C GLY A 165 -5.38 -2.64 -9.85
N GLN A 166 -6.28 -3.62 -9.64
CA GLN A 166 -7.69 -3.56 -10.01
C GLN A 166 -8.65 -3.47 -8.82
N LEU A 167 -8.17 -3.02 -7.66
CA LEU A 167 -8.98 -2.90 -6.43
C LEU A 167 -10.23 -2.04 -6.59
N LEU A 168 -10.28 -1.14 -7.56
CA LEU A 168 -11.43 -0.28 -7.82
C LEU A 168 -12.69 -1.10 -8.13
N GLY A 169 -12.57 -2.17 -8.91
CA GLY A 169 -13.67 -3.09 -9.18
C GLY A 169 -14.16 -3.83 -7.94
N VAL A 170 -13.21 -4.28 -7.09
CA VAL A 170 -13.52 -4.94 -5.82
C VAL A 170 -14.26 -3.99 -4.86
N ILE A 171 -13.82 -2.72 -4.79
CA ILE A 171 -14.45 -1.67 -3.98
C ILE A 171 -15.87 -1.42 -4.48
N THR A 172 -16.04 -1.22 -5.79
CA THR A 172 -17.36 -0.96 -6.40
C THR A 172 -18.32 -2.13 -6.13
N PHE A 173 -17.88 -3.37 -6.35
CA PHE A 173 -18.68 -4.55 -6.03
C PHE A 173 -19.06 -4.58 -4.54
N SER A 174 -18.11 -4.33 -3.62
CA SER A 174 -18.36 -4.38 -2.19
C SER A 174 -19.37 -3.32 -1.74
N ILE A 175 -19.32 -2.12 -2.33
CA ILE A 175 -20.30 -1.05 -2.08
C ILE A 175 -21.70 -1.49 -2.55
N LEU A 176 -21.81 -1.98 -3.78
CA LEU A 176 -23.10 -2.46 -4.33
C LEU A 176 -23.62 -3.61 -3.48
N PHE A 177 -22.80 -4.61 -3.18
CA PHE A 177 -23.19 -5.77 -2.38
C PHE A 177 -23.70 -5.35 -0.99
N GLY A 178 -22.98 -4.48 -0.28
CA GLY A 178 -23.38 -3.93 1.01
C GLY A 178 -24.70 -3.14 0.95
N ALA A 179 -24.89 -2.33 -0.11
CA ALA A 179 -26.12 -1.58 -0.33
C ALA A 179 -27.34 -2.49 -0.58
N PHE A 180 -27.15 -3.57 -1.33
CA PHE A 180 -28.23 -4.55 -1.58
C PHE A 180 -28.55 -5.41 -0.36
N ILE A 181 -27.59 -5.72 0.51
CA ILE A 181 -27.88 -6.35 1.81
C ILE A 181 -28.85 -5.48 2.63
N GLY A 182 -28.69 -4.15 2.59
CA GLY A 182 -29.59 -3.21 3.27
C GLY A 182 -31.06 -3.32 2.82
N LYS A 183 -31.35 -3.90 1.65
CA LYS A 183 -32.71 -4.12 1.10
C LYS A 183 -33.30 -5.50 1.45
N LEU A 184 -32.52 -6.38 2.10
CA LEU A 184 -33.01 -7.69 2.53
C LEU A 184 -34.03 -7.58 3.67
N PRO A 185 -34.90 -8.60 3.85
CA PRO A 185 -35.72 -8.74 5.05
C PRO A 185 -34.88 -8.70 6.32
N GLU A 186 -35.44 -8.18 7.41
CA GLU A 186 -34.72 -7.86 8.64
C GLU A 186 -33.88 -9.01 9.19
N ALA A 187 -34.45 -10.22 9.28
CA ALA A 187 -33.77 -11.39 9.80
C ALA A 187 -32.51 -11.77 8.97
N GLN A 188 -32.60 -11.66 7.63
CA GLN A 188 -31.48 -11.94 6.74
C GLN A 188 -30.42 -10.83 6.82
N ARG A 189 -30.88 -9.57 6.86
CA ARG A 189 -30.01 -8.40 7.01
C ARG A 189 -29.18 -8.47 8.30
N GLU A 190 -29.80 -8.78 9.44
CA GLU A 190 -29.08 -8.93 10.71
C GLU A 190 -28.04 -10.06 10.68
N THR A 191 -28.38 -11.18 10.05
CA THR A 191 -27.42 -12.29 9.89
C THR A 191 -26.21 -11.87 9.07
N GLN A 192 -26.43 -11.20 7.93
CA GLN A 192 -25.35 -10.69 7.09
C GLN A 192 -24.52 -9.62 7.81
N GLN A 193 -25.17 -8.74 8.57
CA GLN A 193 -24.49 -7.70 9.34
C GLN A 193 -23.54 -8.31 10.39
N LYS A 194 -23.99 -9.29 11.15
CA LYS A 194 -23.16 -10.02 12.13
C LYS A 194 -21.98 -10.70 11.44
N PHE A 195 -22.25 -11.37 10.31
CA PHE A 195 -21.20 -12.07 9.55
C PHE A 195 -20.09 -11.11 9.07
N TRP A 196 -20.47 -10.05 8.35
CA TRP A 196 -19.48 -9.14 7.79
C TRP A 196 -18.74 -8.30 8.84
N THR A 197 -19.40 -7.91 9.93
CA THR A 197 -18.75 -7.24 11.06
C THR A 197 -17.73 -8.16 11.72
N SER A 198 -18.09 -9.42 11.96
CA SER A 198 -17.15 -10.41 12.52
C SER A 198 -16.00 -10.70 11.55
N ALA A 199 -16.26 -10.80 10.24
CA ALA A 199 -15.23 -10.99 9.22
C ALA A 199 -14.23 -9.81 9.23
N GLN A 200 -14.72 -8.57 9.31
CA GLN A 200 -13.89 -7.39 9.42
C GLN A 200 -12.99 -7.45 10.68
N GLU A 201 -13.54 -7.80 11.84
CA GLU A 201 -12.76 -7.92 13.07
C GLU A 201 -11.66 -8.99 12.97
N VAL A 202 -11.96 -10.13 12.34
CA VAL A 202 -10.96 -11.18 12.10
C VAL A 202 -9.85 -10.68 11.19
N MET A 203 -10.19 -9.96 10.11
CA MET A 203 -9.20 -9.39 9.19
C MET A 203 -8.33 -8.33 9.88
N LEU A 204 -8.90 -7.49 10.74
CA LEU A 204 -8.13 -6.52 11.53
C LEU A 204 -7.14 -7.22 12.47
N LYS A 205 -7.58 -8.27 13.20
CA LYS A 205 -6.68 -9.05 14.06
C LYS A 205 -5.58 -9.75 13.29
N LEU A 206 -5.90 -10.30 12.11
CA LEU A 206 -4.89 -10.90 11.24
C LEU A 206 -3.87 -9.86 10.75
N THR A 207 -4.34 -8.67 10.39
CA THR A 207 -3.47 -7.55 10.01
C THR A 207 -2.55 -7.14 11.18
N GLU A 208 -3.10 -6.99 12.38
CA GLU A 208 -2.30 -6.71 13.59
C GLU A 208 -1.24 -7.79 13.85
N PHE A 209 -1.59 -9.06 13.66
CA PHE A 209 -0.64 -10.16 13.79
C PHE A 209 0.50 -10.04 12.78
N ILE A 210 0.22 -9.78 11.51
CA ILE A 210 1.24 -9.61 10.48
C ILE A 210 2.11 -8.38 10.77
N ILE A 211 1.51 -7.25 11.18
CA ILE A 211 2.23 -6.02 11.48
C ILE A 211 3.21 -6.19 12.66
N ARG A 212 2.97 -7.11 13.57
CA ARG A 212 3.95 -7.43 14.65
C ARG A 212 5.29 -7.94 14.11
N PHE A 213 5.31 -8.52 12.91
CA PHE A 213 6.53 -8.94 12.22
C PHE A 213 7.17 -7.82 11.39
N ALA A 214 6.57 -6.62 11.35
CA ALA A 214 7.09 -5.48 10.58
C ALA A 214 8.57 -5.15 10.87
N PRO A 215 9.08 -5.19 12.12
CA PRO A 215 10.50 -4.93 12.34
C PRO A 215 11.42 -5.90 11.59
N ILE A 216 11.06 -7.19 11.54
CA ILE A 216 11.83 -8.21 10.82
C ILE A 216 11.66 -8.04 9.31
N GLY A 217 10.43 -7.80 8.85
CA GLY A 217 10.14 -7.58 7.44
C GLY A 217 10.82 -6.34 6.86
N VAL A 218 10.79 -5.22 7.62
CA VAL A 218 11.47 -3.96 7.24
C VAL A 218 12.98 -4.16 7.18
N PHE A 219 13.57 -4.86 8.14
CA PHE A 219 14.99 -5.22 8.08
C PHE A 219 15.32 -5.99 6.79
N GLY A 220 14.53 -7.01 6.48
CA GLY A 220 14.70 -7.81 5.27
C GLY A 220 14.54 -7.05 3.96
N LEU A 221 13.69 -6.01 3.93
CA LEU A 221 13.50 -5.17 2.76
C LEU A 221 14.60 -4.12 2.59
N VAL A 222 15.08 -3.54 3.69
CA VAL A 222 15.98 -2.38 3.67
C VAL A 222 17.45 -2.79 3.48
N VAL A 223 17.89 -3.92 4.07
CA VAL A 223 19.28 -4.40 3.95
C VAL A 223 19.72 -4.56 2.49
N PRO A 224 18.98 -5.24 1.61
CA PRO A 224 19.35 -5.37 0.20
C PRO A 224 19.47 -4.03 -0.50
N VAL A 225 18.51 -3.14 -0.29
CA VAL A 225 18.48 -1.80 -0.91
C VAL A 225 19.74 -1.00 -0.54
N ILE A 226 20.11 -1.00 0.75
CA ILE A 226 21.28 -0.26 1.22
C ILE A 226 22.59 -0.90 0.74
N PHE A 227 22.63 -2.23 0.64
CA PHE A 227 23.82 -2.93 0.16
C PHE A 227 24.09 -2.65 -1.32
N GLU A 228 23.04 -2.52 -2.13
CA GLU A 228 23.13 -2.30 -3.58
C GLU A 228 23.27 -0.81 -3.94
N THR A 229 22.87 0.10 -3.04
CA THR A 229 22.86 1.55 -3.27
C THR A 229 23.82 2.27 -2.33
N ASN A 230 24.57 3.27 -2.83
CA ASN A 230 25.38 4.12 -1.96
C ASN A 230 24.49 4.91 -0.99
N LEU A 231 24.79 4.81 0.31
CA LEU A 231 24.04 5.49 1.39
C LEU A 231 23.90 6.99 1.17
N GLY A 232 24.94 7.67 0.67
CA GLY A 232 24.94 9.11 0.45
C GLY A 232 23.88 9.54 -0.57
N ASP A 233 23.80 8.83 -1.68
CA ASP A 233 22.86 9.10 -2.77
C ASP A 233 21.41 8.78 -2.36
N LEU A 234 21.24 7.66 -1.62
CA LEU A 234 19.93 7.26 -1.11
C LEU A 234 19.37 8.29 -0.12
N PHE A 235 20.16 8.71 0.88
CA PHE A 235 19.69 9.68 1.87
C PHE A 235 19.46 11.07 1.28
N GLY A 236 20.28 11.48 0.32
CA GLY A 236 20.11 12.75 -0.39
C GLY A 236 18.77 12.79 -1.13
N THR A 237 18.48 11.77 -1.94
CA THR A 237 17.24 11.67 -2.71
C THR A 237 16.00 11.52 -1.81
N LEU A 238 16.09 10.69 -0.76
CA LEU A 238 14.99 10.52 0.19
C LEU A 238 14.71 11.78 1.00
N ALA A 239 15.74 12.56 1.37
CA ALA A 239 15.55 13.82 2.09
C ALA A 239 14.78 14.83 1.24
N TRP A 240 15.13 14.99 -0.04
CA TRP A 240 14.39 15.85 -0.96
C TRP A 240 12.96 15.36 -1.19
N PHE A 241 12.77 14.06 -1.37
CA PHE A 241 11.43 13.48 -1.48
C PHE A 241 10.59 13.73 -0.21
N PHE A 242 11.17 13.55 0.99
CA PHE A 242 10.47 13.77 2.26
C PHE A 242 10.06 15.24 2.47
N ILE A 243 10.85 16.19 1.97
CA ILE A 243 10.51 17.62 2.03
C ILE A 243 9.37 17.95 1.06
N THR A 244 9.25 17.19 -0.04
CA THR A 244 8.24 17.43 -1.08
C THR A 244 6.85 16.86 -0.72
N VAL A 245 6.81 15.76 0.04
CA VAL A 245 5.58 15.08 0.46
C VAL A 245 5.08 15.62 1.79
#